data_633f41d32d6a1882428cf100be71088a
#
_entry.id   633f41d32d6a1882428cf100be71088a
#
_cell.length_a   1.000
_cell.length_b   1.000
_cell.length_c   1.000
_cell.angle_alpha   90.00
_cell.angle_beta   90.00
_cell.angle_gamma   90.00
#
_symmetry.space_group_name_H-M   'P 1'
#
loop_
_entity.id
_entity.type
_entity.pdbx_description
1 polymer ?
#
loop_
_entity_poly.entity_id
_entity_poly.type
_entity_poly.pdbx_seq_one_letter_code
_entity_poly.pdbx_strand_id
1 'polypeptide(L)'
;MNGIEKVCQFLEACGTYYLATAEGDQPRVRPFGTIMVFEGKLYIQTGKVKPVSRQLAANPKAEICAFKDGKWIRISGELIEDDRLEAKTAMLDKYPSLRAMYSPDDGNTQVLYFRGGEAVISSFTDAPETIAF
;
A
#
# COMPACT_ATOMS: atom_id res chain seq x y z
N MET A 1 -7.09 17.76 7.58
CA MET A 1 -6.64 16.45 7.07
C MET A 1 -5.13 16.36 7.25
N ASN A 2 -4.64 15.32 7.91
CA ASN A 2 -3.20 15.15 8.09
C ASN A 2 -2.53 14.57 6.83
N GLY A 3 -1.19 14.50 6.83
CA GLY A 3 -0.45 14.08 5.65
C GLY A 3 -0.76 12.67 5.18
N ILE A 4 -0.87 11.71 6.11
CA ILE A 4 -1.14 10.31 5.76
C ILE A 4 -2.54 10.14 5.16
N GLU A 5 -3.51 10.91 5.65
CA GLU A 5 -4.87 10.89 5.07
C GLU A 5 -4.88 11.46 3.66
N LYS A 6 -4.08 12.50 3.39
CA LYS A 6 -3.92 13.07 2.06
C LYS A 6 -3.33 12.04 1.10
N VAL A 7 -2.33 11.30 1.53
CA VAL A 7 -1.72 10.22 0.74
C VAL A 7 -2.75 9.14 0.43
N CYS A 8 -3.50 8.69 1.43
CA CYS A 8 -4.53 7.68 1.26
C CYS A 8 -5.59 8.13 0.27
N GLN A 9 -6.08 9.36 0.39
CA GLN A 9 -7.08 9.91 -0.51
C GLN A 9 -6.59 10.02 -1.96
N PHE A 10 -5.31 10.37 -2.15
CA PHE A 10 -4.72 10.41 -3.49
C PHE A 10 -4.78 9.03 -4.15
N LEU A 11 -4.38 7.98 -3.42
CA LEU A 11 -4.40 6.61 -3.93
C LEU A 11 -5.83 6.11 -4.16
N GLU A 12 -6.75 6.45 -3.26
CA GLU A 12 -8.17 6.11 -3.44
C GLU A 12 -8.73 6.75 -4.71
N ALA A 13 -8.38 8.01 -4.97
CA ALA A 13 -8.82 8.71 -6.17
C ALA A 13 -8.26 8.10 -7.45
N CYS A 14 -7.04 7.55 -7.40
CA CYS A 14 -6.45 6.84 -8.53
C CYS A 14 -7.15 5.50 -8.81
N GLY A 15 -7.69 4.85 -7.79
CA GLY A 15 -8.29 3.53 -7.87
C GLY A 15 -7.26 2.42 -7.95
N THR A 16 -6.36 2.48 -8.93
CA THR A 16 -5.25 1.54 -9.10
C THR A 16 -3.93 2.27 -8.88
N TYR A 17 -3.04 1.66 -8.14
CA TYR A 17 -1.67 2.08 -8.02
C TYR A 17 -0.75 0.89 -8.31
N TYR A 18 0.54 1.14 -8.51
CA TYR A 18 1.51 0.12 -8.83
C TYR A 18 2.51 0.00 -7.70
N LEU A 19 2.72 -1.23 -7.24
CA LEU A 19 3.62 -1.55 -6.13
C LEU A 19 4.86 -2.24 -6.68
N ALA A 20 6.02 -1.66 -6.43
CA ALA A 20 7.31 -2.24 -6.78
C ALA A 20 7.95 -2.87 -5.55
N THR A 21 8.51 -4.07 -5.75
CA THR A 21 9.27 -4.82 -4.76
C THR A 21 10.55 -5.37 -5.41
N ALA A 22 11.40 -6.01 -4.63
CA ALA A 22 12.59 -6.66 -5.15
C ALA A 22 12.50 -8.17 -4.96
N GLU A 23 12.92 -8.90 -5.99
CA GLU A 23 13.17 -10.34 -5.92
C GLU A 23 14.64 -10.55 -6.21
N GLY A 24 15.47 -10.67 -5.15
CA GLY A 24 16.90 -10.56 -5.31
C GLY A 24 17.28 -9.19 -5.84
N ASP A 25 17.95 -9.15 -7.00
CA ASP A 25 18.30 -7.91 -7.69
C ASP A 25 17.30 -7.55 -8.81
N GLN A 26 16.23 -8.33 -8.97
CA GLN A 26 15.21 -8.05 -9.99
C GLN A 26 14.07 -7.22 -9.41
N PRO A 27 13.82 -6.00 -9.94
CA PRO A 27 12.61 -5.26 -9.59
C PRO A 27 11.37 -6.00 -10.11
N ARG A 28 10.30 -5.99 -9.29
CA ARG A 28 9.00 -6.53 -9.67
C ARG A 28 7.94 -5.46 -9.45
N VAL A 29 6.97 -5.36 -10.33
CA VAL A 29 5.89 -4.38 -10.22
C VAL A 29 4.56 -5.03 -10.59
N ARG A 30 3.48 -4.65 -9.91
CA ARG A 30 2.12 -5.13 -10.17
C ARG A 30 1.09 -4.12 -9.71
N PRO A 31 -0.14 -4.18 -10.26
CA PRO A 31 -1.22 -3.30 -9.81
C PRO A 31 -1.79 -3.74 -8.46
N PHE A 32 -2.19 -2.75 -7.66
CA PHE A 32 -2.89 -2.92 -6.39
C PHE A 32 -4.07 -1.95 -6.36
N GLY A 33 -5.09 -2.27 -5.56
CA GLY A 33 -6.28 -1.41 -5.45
C GLY A 33 -6.74 -1.13 -4.03
N THR A 34 -6.08 -1.69 -3.01
CA THR A 34 -6.49 -1.52 -1.62
C THR A 34 -5.59 -0.54 -0.91
N ILE A 35 -6.18 0.35 -0.11
CA ILE A 35 -5.45 1.31 0.69
C ILE A 35 -6.30 1.72 1.89
N MET A 36 -5.71 1.82 3.06
CA MET A 36 -6.42 2.13 4.29
C MET A 36 -5.50 2.83 5.28
N VAL A 37 -6.02 3.84 5.95
CA VAL A 37 -5.40 4.36 7.17
C VAL A 37 -6.05 3.65 8.36
N PHE A 38 -5.23 3.01 9.18
CA PHE A 38 -5.69 2.29 10.36
C PHE A 38 -4.67 2.47 11.48
N GLU A 39 -5.13 2.93 12.63
CA GLU A 39 -4.27 3.25 13.79
C GLU A 39 -3.08 4.14 13.41
N GLY A 40 -3.33 5.13 12.55
CA GLY A 40 -2.33 6.11 12.14
C GLY A 40 -1.29 5.61 11.14
N LYS A 41 -1.49 4.44 10.55
CA LYS A 41 -0.57 3.85 9.56
C LYS A 41 -1.27 3.59 8.24
N LEU A 42 -0.49 3.54 7.16
CA LEU A 42 -0.99 3.30 5.81
C LEU A 42 -0.84 1.83 5.46
N TYR A 43 -1.97 1.15 5.22
CA TYR A 43 -2.03 -0.29 4.98
C TYR A 43 -2.42 -0.62 3.56
N ILE A 44 -1.86 -1.73 3.06
CA ILE A 44 -2.27 -2.41 1.84
C ILE A 44 -2.65 -3.85 2.17
N GLN A 45 -3.34 -4.53 1.24
CA GLN A 45 -3.78 -5.92 1.43
C GLN A 45 -3.31 -6.79 0.27
N THR A 46 -2.89 -8.00 0.58
CA THR A 46 -2.56 -9.05 -0.39
C THR A 46 -2.90 -10.43 0.19
N GLY A 47 -2.50 -11.49 -0.51
CA GLY A 47 -2.61 -12.88 -0.02
C GLY A 47 -1.22 -13.47 0.17
N LYS A 48 -1.05 -14.25 1.23
CA LYS A 48 0.25 -14.87 1.58
C LYS A 48 0.75 -15.82 0.49
N VAL A 49 -0.14 -16.39 -0.32
CA VAL A 49 0.24 -17.28 -1.42
C VAL A 49 0.84 -16.55 -2.62
N LYS A 50 0.71 -15.24 -2.68
CA LYS A 50 1.20 -14.46 -3.83
C LYS A 50 2.69 -14.20 -3.76
N PRO A 51 3.39 -14.11 -4.93
CA PRO A 51 4.83 -13.83 -4.97
C PRO A 51 5.23 -12.55 -4.21
N VAL A 52 4.40 -11.51 -4.25
CA VAL A 52 4.68 -10.24 -3.58
C VAL A 52 4.87 -10.43 -2.07
N SER A 53 4.09 -11.31 -1.45
CA SER A 53 4.22 -11.60 -0.02
C SER A 53 5.59 -12.19 0.31
N ARG A 54 6.06 -13.14 -0.50
CA ARG A 54 7.39 -13.74 -0.31
C ARG A 54 8.50 -12.73 -0.55
N GLN A 55 8.34 -11.87 -1.55
CA GLN A 55 9.33 -10.83 -1.86
C GLN A 55 9.48 -9.86 -0.69
N LEU A 56 8.36 -9.41 -0.12
CA LEU A 56 8.37 -8.49 1.02
C LEU A 56 8.90 -9.14 2.30
N ALA A 57 8.66 -10.43 2.50
CA ALA A 57 9.24 -11.15 3.63
C ALA A 57 10.76 -11.21 3.54
N ALA A 58 11.31 -11.36 2.34
CA ALA A 58 12.76 -11.39 2.12
C ALA A 58 13.39 -9.99 2.12
N ASN A 59 12.67 -9.00 1.57
CA ASN A 59 13.11 -7.60 1.50
C ASN A 59 11.89 -6.69 1.63
N PRO A 60 11.71 -6.02 2.77
CA PRO A 60 10.51 -5.21 3.01
C PRO A 60 10.49 -3.89 2.24
N LYS A 61 11.57 -3.50 1.59
CA LYS A 61 11.63 -2.24 0.84
C LYS A 61 10.68 -2.29 -0.34
N ALA A 62 9.89 -1.22 -0.48
CA ALA A 62 8.87 -1.14 -1.52
C ALA A 62 8.67 0.29 -1.97
N GLU A 63 8.13 0.44 -3.16
CA GLU A 63 7.73 1.75 -3.67
C GLU A 63 6.40 1.64 -4.40
N ILE A 64 5.54 2.63 -4.16
CA ILE A 64 4.27 2.80 -4.86
C ILE A 64 4.40 3.95 -5.84
N CYS A 65 3.74 3.81 -6.99
CA CYS A 65 3.56 4.90 -7.95
C CYS A 65 2.13 4.89 -8.48
N ALA A 66 1.52 6.09 -8.56
CA ALA A 66 0.20 6.27 -9.16
C ALA A 66 0.12 7.65 -9.81
N PHE A 67 -0.71 7.76 -10.84
CA PHE A 67 -0.86 8.98 -11.63
C PHE A 67 -2.33 9.32 -11.79
N LYS A 68 -2.67 10.61 -11.63
CA LYS A 68 -4.02 11.11 -11.87
C LYS A 68 -3.99 12.60 -12.14
N ASP A 69 -4.65 13.02 -13.23
CA ASP A 69 -4.91 14.43 -13.52
C ASP A 69 -3.63 15.29 -13.55
N GLY A 70 -2.57 14.79 -14.18
CA GLY A 70 -1.31 15.51 -14.33
C GLY A 70 -0.42 15.50 -13.10
N LYS A 71 -0.82 14.80 -12.04
CA LYS A 71 -0.01 14.63 -10.83
C LYS A 71 0.30 13.16 -10.60
N TRP A 72 1.47 12.90 -10.02
CA TRP A 72 1.81 11.54 -9.62
C TRP A 72 2.36 11.53 -8.20
N ILE A 73 2.15 10.39 -7.53
CA ILE A 73 2.64 10.15 -6.19
C ILE A 73 3.63 8.99 -6.23
N ARG A 74 4.72 9.11 -5.50
CA ARG A 74 5.62 8.01 -5.23
C ARG A 74 5.76 7.88 -3.72
N ILE A 75 5.61 6.66 -3.22
CA ILE A 75 5.69 6.37 -1.78
C ILE A 75 6.76 5.30 -1.60
N SER A 76 7.79 5.61 -0.83
CA SER A 76 8.85 4.66 -0.50
C SER A 76 8.83 4.35 0.99
N GLY A 77 9.28 3.16 1.35
CA GLY A 77 9.38 2.73 2.74
C GLY A 77 9.48 1.23 2.84
N GLU A 78 9.32 0.71 4.04
CA GLU A 78 9.29 -0.72 4.30
C GLU A 78 7.87 -1.17 4.58
N LEU A 79 7.42 -2.26 3.96
CA LEU A 79 6.11 -2.85 4.20
C LEU A 79 6.25 -3.98 5.21
N ILE A 80 5.56 -3.84 6.33
CA ILE A 80 5.64 -4.74 7.48
C ILE A 80 4.29 -5.41 7.68
N GLU A 81 4.29 -6.73 7.82
CA GLU A 81 3.07 -7.48 8.07
C GLU A 81 2.49 -7.16 9.45
N ASP A 82 1.17 -6.94 9.49
CA ASP A 82 0.40 -6.87 10.72
C ASP A 82 -0.57 -8.05 10.72
N ASP A 83 -0.23 -9.09 11.49
CA ASP A 83 -1.00 -10.34 11.49
C ASP A 83 -2.20 -10.31 12.44
N ARG A 84 -2.51 -9.15 13.04
CA ARG A 84 -3.64 -9.02 13.96
C ARG A 84 -4.97 -9.15 13.23
N LEU A 85 -5.91 -9.83 13.86
CA LEU A 85 -7.26 -10.01 13.32
C LEU A 85 -7.96 -8.66 13.09
N GLU A 86 -7.75 -7.70 14.00
CA GLU A 86 -8.38 -6.38 13.92
C GLU A 86 -7.99 -5.64 12.64
N ALA A 87 -6.71 -5.69 12.27
CA ALA A 87 -6.23 -5.01 11.06
C ALA A 87 -6.80 -5.65 9.79
N LYS A 88 -6.82 -6.97 9.73
CA LYS A 88 -7.40 -7.72 8.60
C LYS A 88 -8.88 -7.44 8.48
N THR A 89 -9.61 -7.45 9.58
CA THR A 89 -11.04 -7.17 9.61
C THR A 89 -11.33 -5.75 9.13
N ALA A 90 -10.57 -4.76 9.59
CA ALA A 90 -10.74 -3.38 9.17
C ALA A 90 -10.58 -3.21 7.65
N MET A 91 -9.60 -3.89 7.07
CA MET A 91 -9.38 -3.86 5.61
C MET A 91 -10.56 -4.46 4.85
N LEU A 92 -11.07 -5.61 5.29
CA LEU A 92 -12.20 -6.27 4.63
C LEU A 92 -13.51 -5.52 4.86
N ASP A 93 -13.65 -4.79 5.97
CA ASP A 93 -14.80 -3.91 6.18
C ASP A 93 -14.79 -2.74 5.19
N LYS A 94 -13.62 -2.19 4.90
CA LYS A 94 -13.48 -1.10 3.92
C LYS A 94 -13.72 -1.59 2.49
N TYR A 95 -13.30 -2.80 2.17
CA TYR A 95 -13.43 -3.40 0.84
C TYR A 95 -14.21 -4.71 0.93
N PRO A 96 -15.54 -4.64 1.19
CA PRO A 96 -16.32 -5.85 1.48
C PRO A 96 -16.37 -6.85 0.33
N SER A 97 -16.16 -6.41 -0.92
CA SER A 97 -16.10 -7.33 -2.06
C SER A 97 -14.93 -8.32 -1.97
N LEU A 98 -13.89 -8.01 -1.21
CA LEU A 98 -12.77 -8.94 -0.99
C LEU A 98 -13.22 -10.19 -0.23
N ARG A 99 -14.33 -10.15 0.49
CA ARG A 99 -14.84 -11.29 1.27
C ARG A 99 -15.29 -12.46 0.39
N ALA A 100 -15.40 -12.23 -0.93
CA ALA A 100 -15.61 -13.33 -1.88
C ALA A 100 -14.40 -14.26 -1.99
N MET A 101 -13.19 -13.76 -1.68
CA MET A 101 -11.94 -14.52 -1.81
C MET A 101 -11.13 -14.61 -0.51
N TYR A 102 -11.41 -13.74 0.47
CA TYR A 102 -10.63 -13.62 1.68
C TYR A 102 -11.53 -13.58 2.92
N SER A 103 -11.01 -14.06 4.04
CA SER A 103 -11.59 -13.83 5.37
C SER A 103 -10.47 -13.52 6.34
N PRO A 104 -10.76 -12.84 7.48
CA PRO A 104 -9.69 -12.44 8.40
C PRO A 104 -8.92 -13.62 9.02
N ASP A 105 -9.55 -14.79 9.07
CA ASP A 105 -9.03 -16.00 9.70
C ASP A 105 -8.69 -17.12 8.69
N ASP A 106 -8.55 -16.79 7.40
CA ASP A 106 -8.31 -17.80 6.36
C ASP A 106 -6.84 -18.26 6.26
N GLY A 107 -5.95 -17.67 7.05
CA GLY A 107 -4.52 -17.99 7.00
C GLY A 107 -3.82 -17.47 5.73
N ASN A 108 -4.52 -16.76 4.86
CA ASN A 108 -4.01 -16.22 3.59
C ASN A 108 -4.07 -14.70 3.52
N THR A 109 -5.11 -14.08 4.04
CA THR A 109 -5.25 -12.62 4.07
C THR A 109 -4.07 -12.00 4.78
N GLN A 110 -3.40 -11.05 4.10
CA GLN A 110 -2.26 -10.36 4.66
C GLN A 110 -2.46 -8.86 4.50
N VAL A 111 -2.30 -8.11 5.58
CA VAL A 111 -2.23 -6.66 5.54
C VAL A 111 -0.84 -6.23 5.99
N LEU A 112 -0.30 -5.22 5.31
CA LEU A 112 1.03 -4.69 5.59
C LEU A 112 0.93 -3.18 5.69
N TYR A 113 1.72 -2.59 6.57
CA TYR A 113 1.77 -1.14 6.73
C TYR A 113 3.16 -0.60 6.40
N PHE A 114 3.21 0.66 5.96
CA PHE A 114 4.48 1.35 5.72
C PHE A 114 5.12 1.78 7.03
N ARG A 115 6.39 1.41 7.19
CA ARG A 115 7.28 1.89 8.23
C ARG A 115 8.32 2.80 7.57
N GLY A 116 8.50 4.02 8.13
CA GLY A 116 9.42 4.99 7.55
C GLY A 116 8.98 5.46 6.18
N GLY A 117 7.67 5.65 6.00
CA GLY A 117 7.10 6.04 4.72
C GLY A 117 7.39 7.48 4.34
N GLU A 118 7.67 7.71 3.06
CA GLU A 118 7.80 9.04 2.48
C GLU A 118 7.06 9.08 1.16
N ALA A 119 6.12 10.02 1.06
CA ALA A 119 5.37 10.25 -0.17
C ALA A 119 5.83 11.55 -0.81
N VAL A 120 6.02 11.53 -2.13
CA VAL A 120 6.32 12.73 -2.92
C VAL A 120 5.24 12.87 -3.98
N ILE A 121 4.51 13.98 -3.94
CA ILE A 121 3.50 14.32 -4.94
C ILE A 121 4.11 15.35 -5.89
N SER A 122 4.15 15.01 -7.17
CA SER A 122 4.83 15.77 -8.20
C SER A 122 3.88 16.12 -9.35
N SER A 123 4.25 17.16 -10.10
CA SER A 123 3.62 17.53 -11.37
C SER A 123 4.68 18.16 -12.27
N PHE A 124 4.31 18.47 -13.52
CA PHE A 124 5.25 19.12 -14.43
C PHE A 124 5.39 20.62 -14.15
N THR A 125 4.52 21.20 -13.34
CA THR A 125 4.45 22.67 -13.16
C THR A 125 4.74 23.12 -11.74
N ASP A 126 4.32 22.36 -10.73
CA ASP A 126 4.41 22.78 -9.33
C ASP A 126 5.64 22.17 -8.64
N ALA A 127 6.09 22.79 -7.57
CA ALA A 127 7.12 22.21 -6.72
C ALA A 127 6.60 20.92 -6.08
N PRO A 128 7.46 19.89 -5.92
CA PRO A 128 7.04 18.64 -5.26
C PRO A 128 6.64 18.88 -3.81
N GLU A 129 5.62 18.14 -3.37
CA GLU A 129 5.21 18.11 -1.96
C GLU A 129 5.67 16.79 -1.35
N THR A 130 6.41 16.87 -0.25
CA THR A 130 6.92 15.68 0.46
C THR A 130 6.17 15.51 1.78
N ILE A 131 5.67 14.30 2.02
CA ILE A 131 4.94 13.93 3.24
C ILE A 131 5.61 12.70 3.83
N ALA A 132 6.15 12.84 5.04
CA ALA A 132 6.73 11.70 5.79
C ALA A 132 5.68 11.14 6.76
N PHE A 133 5.68 9.83 6.95
CA PHE A 133 4.76 9.19 7.87
C PHE A 133 5.28 7.84 8.41
#